data_a6b66b3f6c74caec0c71bdc8217713fe
#
_entry.id   a6b66b3f6c74caec0c71bdc8217713fe
#
_cell.length_a   1.000
_cell.length_b   1.000
_cell.length_c   1.000
_cell.angle_alpha   90.00
_cell.angle_beta   90.00
_cell.angle_gamma   90.00
#
_symmetry.space_group_name_H-M   'P 1'
#
loop_
_entity.id
_entity.type
_entity.pdbx_description
1 polymer ?
#
loop_
_entity_poly.entity_id
_entity_poly.type
_entity_poly.pdbx_seq_one_letter_code
_entity_poly.pdbx_strand_id
1 'polypeptide(L)'
;DVYKRQFGRAIASYQAIKHKLANMYVKNTLARSNCYYGAWALNTDSAELPLAAATARVGAIKAAVFAAEENVQTHGGMGFTWEFDCQFYYRRAKLLGVNVGSEGYWQDRLITAYEQNNAA
;
A
#
# COMPACT_ATOMS: atom_id res chain seq x y z
N ASP A 1 1.19 10.71 -16.02
CA ASP A 1 -0.05 10.27 -16.69
C ASP A 1 -0.82 11.41 -17.34
N VAL A 2 -0.66 12.65 -16.90
CA VAL A 2 -1.30 13.82 -17.54
C VAL A 2 -0.91 13.94 -19.01
N TYR A 3 0.28 13.49 -19.38
CA TYR A 3 0.80 13.57 -20.74
C TYR A 3 0.54 12.31 -21.58
N LYS A 4 0.16 11.19 -20.96
CA LYS A 4 -0.17 9.97 -21.70
C LYS A 4 -1.53 10.11 -22.37
N ARG A 5 -1.56 9.89 -23.66
CA ARG A 5 -2.76 9.98 -24.47
C ARG A 5 -3.00 8.70 -25.26
N GLN A 6 -4.25 8.30 -25.34
CA GLN A 6 -4.70 7.20 -26.18
C GLN A 6 -6.08 7.52 -26.73
N PHE A 7 -6.31 7.23 -28.01
CA PHE A 7 -7.53 7.58 -28.70
C PHE A 7 -7.91 9.08 -28.59
N GLY A 8 -6.89 9.95 -28.67
CA GLY A 8 -7.06 11.41 -28.67
C GLY A 8 -7.28 12.08 -27.32
N ARG A 9 -7.25 11.33 -26.21
CA ARG A 9 -7.42 11.90 -24.86
C ARG A 9 -6.45 11.30 -23.84
N ALA A 10 -6.26 12.01 -22.73
CA ALA A 10 -5.43 11.53 -21.64
C ALA A 10 -5.97 10.22 -21.08
N ILE A 11 -5.09 9.24 -20.78
CA ILE A 11 -5.51 7.93 -20.26
C ILE A 11 -6.25 8.06 -18.91
N ALA A 12 -5.86 9.00 -18.07
CA ALA A 12 -6.53 9.27 -16.80
C ALA A 12 -7.98 9.76 -16.96
N SER A 13 -8.40 10.15 -18.18
CA SER A 13 -9.79 10.52 -18.46
C SER A 13 -10.72 9.31 -18.66
N TYR A 14 -10.18 8.12 -18.89
CA TYR A 14 -10.97 6.90 -19.03
C TYR A 14 -11.44 6.40 -17.67
N GLN A 15 -12.69 5.92 -17.61
CA GLN A 15 -13.32 5.51 -16.35
C GLN A 15 -12.56 4.39 -15.63
N ALA A 16 -12.04 3.40 -16.37
CA ALA A 16 -11.26 2.31 -15.78
C ALA A 16 -10.00 2.82 -15.05
N ILE A 17 -9.30 3.79 -15.63
CA ILE A 17 -8.11 4.41 -15.01
C ILE A 17 -8.52 5.29 -13.83
N LYS A 18 -9.60 6.04 -13.95
CA LYS A 18 -10.14 6.83 -12.81
C LYS A 18 -10.47 5.95 -11.62
N HIS A 19 -11.10 4.79 -11.85
CA HIS A 19 -11.41 3.84 -10.77
C HIS A 19 -10.14 3.27 -10.12
N LYS A 20 -9.13 2.94 -10.90
CA LYS A 20 -7.82 2.50 -10.37
C LYS A 20 -7.17 3.56 -9.49
N LEU A 21 -7.12 4.80 -9.96
CA LEU A 21 -6.57 5.92 -9.21
C LEU A 21 -7.35 6.18 -7.92
N ALA A 22 -8.68 6.11 -7.97
CA ALA A 22 -9.52 6.25 -6.78
C ALA A 22 -9.24 5.14 -5.75
N ASN A 23 -9.13 3.90 -6.19
CA ASN A 23 -8.80 2.77 -5.33
C ASN A 23 -7.40 2.92 -4.68
N MET A 24 -6.41 3.35 -5.45
CA MET A 24 -5.07 3.64 -4.91
C MET A 24 -5.11 4.76 -3.86
N TYR A 25 -5.86 5.82 -4.15
CA TYR A 25 -6.01 6.94 -3.23
C TYR A 25 -6.62 6.50 -1.90
N VAL A 26 -7.72 5.73 -1.94
CA VAL A 26 -8.38 5.22 -0.73
C VAL A 26 -7.43 4.33 0.07
N LYS A 27 -6.77 3.37 -0.58
CA LYS A 27 -5.83 2.46 0.10
C LYS A 27 -4.66 3.22 0.74
N ASN A 28 -4.09 4.18 0.04
CA ASN A 28 -2.98 5.00 0.55
C ASN A 28 -3.42 5.89 1.71
N THR A 29 -4.62 6.46 1.65
CA THR A 29 -5.17 7.29 2.72
C THR A 29 -5.41 6.47 3.98
N LEU A 30 -5.99 5.28 3.85
CA LEU A 30 -6.19 4.36 4.97
C LEU A 30 -4.86 3.89 5.57
N ALA A 31 -3.90 3.53 4.73
CA ALA A 31 -2.56 3.14 5.18
C ALA A 31 -1.87 4.26 5.95
N ARG A 32 -1.98 5.50 5.47
CA ARG A 32 -1.44 6.68 6.16
C ARG A 32 -2.09 6.89 7.53
N SER A 33 -3.41 6.78 7.62
CA SER A 33 -4.14 6.90 8.89
C SER A 33 -3.70 5.83 9.88
N ASN A 34 -3.54 4.59 9.44
CA ASN A 34 -3.05 3.50 10.26
C ASN A 34 -1.61 3.74 10.74
N CYS A 35 -0.74 4.30 9.89
CA CYS A 35 0.62 4.66 10.28
C CYS A 35 0.64 5.76 11.36
N TYR A 36 -0.19 6.78 11.22
CA TYR A 36 -0.31 7.82 12.26
C TYR A 36 -0.84 7.27 13.57
N TYR A 37 -1.82 6.38 13.51
CA TYR A 37 -2.32 5.70 14.70
C TYR A 37 -1.24 4.85 15.37
N GLY A 38 -0.47 4.09 14.60
CA GLY A 38 0.65 3.31 15.11
C GLY A 38 1.74 4.19 15.76
N ALA A 39 2.07 5.31 15.13
CA ALA A 39 3.03 6.27 15.66
C ALA A 39 2.54 6.92 16.96
N TRP A 40 1.26 7.27 17.02
CA TRP A 40 0.64 7.79 18.24
C TRP A 40 0.66 6.74 19.37
N ALA A 41 0.29 5.50 19.08
CA ALA A 41 0.29 4.42 20.08
C ALA A 41 1.70 4.16 20.62
N LEU A 42 2.72 4.23 19.77
CA LEU A 42 4.11 4.12 20.19
C LEU A 42 4.53 5.29 21.09
N ASN A 43 4.19 6.50 20.69
CA ASN A 43 4.61 7.72 21.41
C ASN A 43 3.93 7.88 22.77
N THR A 44 2.75 7.32 22.94
CA THR A 44 1.97 7.36 24.19
C THR A 44 2.11 6.10 25.04
N ASP A 45 2.92 5.14 24.61
CA ASP A 45 3.06 3.83 25.26
C ASP A 45 1.70 3.14 25.49
N SER A 46 0.85 3.20 24.48
CA SER A 46 -0.51 2.66 24.54
C SER A 46 -0.51 1.14 24.62
N ALA A 47 -1.42 0.57 25.42
CA ALA A 47 -1.66 -0.88 25.46
C ALA A 47 -2.10 -1.45 24.09
N GLU A 48 -2.62 -0.61 23.20
CA GLU A 48 -3.03 -0.97 21.83
C GLU A 48 -1.86 -1.00 20.83
N LEU A 49 -0.65 -0.69 21.26
CA LEU A 49 0.52 -0.63 20.37
C LEU A 49 0.71 -1.89 19.50
N PRO A 50 0.61 -3.13 20.03
CA PRO A 50 0.76 -4.31 19.19
C PRO A 50 -0.25 -4.39 18.06
N LEU A 51 -1.52 -4.07 18.35
CA LEU A 51 -2.60 -4.02 17.35
C LEU A 51 -2.38 -2.91 16.34
N ALA A 52 -2.08 -1.71 16.80
CA ALA A 52 -1.85 -0.54 15.96
C ALA A 52 -0.64 -0.73 15.02
N ALA A 53 0.46 -1.27 15.53
CA ALA A 53 1.66 -1.55 14.74
C ALA A 53 1.41 -2.59 13.64
N ALA A 54 0.74 -3.69 13.99
CA ALA A 54 0.41 -4.74 13.02
C ALA A 54 -0.56 -4.22 11.95
N THR A 55 -1.59 -3.47 12.34
CA THR A 55 -2.55 -2.84 11.42
C THR A 55 -1.83 -1.88 10.45
N ALA A 56 -0.97 -1.03 10.97
CA ALA A 56 -0.20 -0.08 10.17
C ALA A 56 0.69 -0.82 9.16
N ARG A 57 1.38 -1.86 9.60
CA ARG A 57 2.29 -2.62 8.74
C ARG A 57 1.56 -3.36 7.62
N VAL A 58 0.51 -4.10 7.94
CA VAL A 58 -0.30 -4.83 6.95
C VAL A 58 -0.92 -3.86 5.94
N GLY A 59 -1.50 -2.76 6.40
CA GLY A 59 -2.09 -1.75 5.53
C GLY A 59 -1.06 -1.10 4.61
N ALA A 60 0.12 -0.77 5.12
CA ALA A 60 1.20 -0.16 4.34
C ALA A 60 1.73 -1.11 3.26
N ILE A 61 1.96 -2.39 3.58
CA ILE A 61 2.39 -3.39 2.60
C ILE A 61 1.37 -3.53 1.48
N LYS A 62 0.10 -3.72 1.82
CA LYS A 62 -0.98 -3.89 0.83
C LYS A 62 -1.13 -2.67 -0.07
N ALA A 63 -1.12 -1.47 0.50
CA ALA A 63 -1.25 -0.23 -0.26
C ALA A 63 -0.05 -0.01 -1.19
N ALA A 64 1.17 -0.21 -0.71
CA ALA A 64 2.39 -0.01 -1.50
C ALA A 64 2.50 -1.00 -2.66
N VAL A 65 2.25 -2.28 -2.41
CA VAL A 65 2.31 -3.32 -3.43
C VAL A 65 1.21 -3.11 -4.47
N PHE A 66 -0.03 -2.86 -4.04
CA PHE A 66 -1.14 -2.57 -4.95
C PHE A 66 -0.85 -1.37 -5.84
N ALA A 67 -0.39 -0.25 -5.27
CA ALA A 67 -0.08 0.95 -6.04
C ALA A 67 1.06 0.71 -7.04
N ALA A 68 2.09 -0.02 -6.65
CA ALA A 68 3.21 -0.35 -7.53
C ALA A 68 2.80 -1.27 -8.68
N GLU A 69 1.98 -2.28 -8.43
CA GLU A 69 1.46 -3.19 -9.46
C GLU A 69 0.56 -2.46 -10.45
N GLU A 70 -0.39 -1.65 -9.95
CA GLU A 70 -1.27 -0.86 -10.81
C GLU A 70 -0.51 0.19 -11.62
N ASN A 71 0.56 0.76 -11.06
CA ASN A 71 1.43 1.69 -11.78
C ASN A 71 2.10 1.00 -12.98
N VAL A 72 2.72 -0.16 -12.77
CA VAL A 72 3.34 -0.94 -13.86
C VAL A 72 2.29 -1.31 -14.91
N GLN A 73 1.13 -1.80 -14.49
CA GLN A 73 0.07 -2.22 -15.39
C GLN A 73 -0.51 -1.06 -16.20
N THR A 74 -0.67 0.11 -15.60
CA THR A 74 -1.17 1.31 -16.28
C THR A 74 -0.20 1.81 -17.34
N HIS A 75 1.10 1.62 -17.13
CA HIS A 75 2.12 1.91 -18.13
C HIS A 75 2.18 0.86 -19.26
N GLY A 76 1.51 -0.28 -19.11
CA GLY A 76 1.49 -1.36 -20.08
C GLY A 76 2.86 -2.00 -20.29
N GLY A 77 3.13 -2.45 -21.52
CA GLY A 77 4.40 -3.08 -21.86
C GLY A 77 5.64 -2.25 -21.51
N MET A 78 5.54 -0.94 -21.60
CA MET A 78 6.63 -0.01 -21.26
C MET A 78 6.95 0.00 -19.76
N GLY A 79 5.99 -0.33 -18.89
CA GLY A 79 6.19 -0.39 -17.43
C GLY A 79 7.17 -1.47 -16.99
N PHE A 80 7.41 -2.48 -17.83
CA PHE A 80 8.37 -3.56 -17.58
C PHE A 80 9.75 -3.30 -18.18
N THR A 81 9.94 -2.21 -18.92
CA THR A 81 11.22 -1.88 -19.55
C THR A 81 12.13 -1.08 -18.63
N TRP A 82 13.45 -1.12 -18.91
CA TRP A 82 14.43 -0.32 -18.18
C TRP A 82 14.38 1.17 -18.51
N GLU A 83 13.63 1.55 -19.54
CA GLU A 83 13.46 2.95 -19.95
C GLU A 83 12.51 3.73 -19.04
N PHE A 84 11.69 3.02 -18.25
CA PHE A 84 10.73 3.61 -17.30
C PHE A 84 11.03 3.22 -15.86
N ASP A 85 10.92 4.17 -14.96
CA ASP A 85 11.23 4.00 -13.52
C ASP A 85 10.22 3.15 -12.76
N CYS A 86 9.09 2.79 -13.37
CA CYS A 86 8.00 2.02 -12.71
C CYS A 86 8.51 0.74 -12.06
N GLN A 87 9.41 0.02 -12.72
CA GLN A 87 9.98 -1.22 -12.20
C GLN A 87 10.81 -1.03 -10.94
N PHE A 88 11.47 0.12 -10.77
CA PHE A 88 12.24 0.41 -9.57
C PHE A 88 11.32 0.56 -8.36
N TYR A 89 10.19 1.26 -8.53
CA TYR A 89 9.17 1.38 -7.50
C TYR A 89 8.53 0.03 -7.16
N TYR A 90 8.24 -0.78 -8.17
CA TYR A 90 7.71 -2.12 -7.98
C TYR A 90 8.65 -3.02 -7.19
N ARG A 91 9.93 -3.07 -7.60
CA ARG A 91 10.97 -3.85 -6.90
C ARG A 91 11.16 -3.37 -5.46
N ARG A 92 11.19 -2.05 -5.27
CA ARG A 92 11.32 -1.47 -3.93
C ARG A 92 10.12 -1.78 -3.04
N ALA A 93 8.91 -1.72 -3.57
CA ALA A 93 7.70 -2.08 -2.84
C ALA A 93 7.72 -3.56 -2.41
N LYS A 94 8.13 -4.47 -3.29
CA LYS A 94 8.27 -5.90 -2.95
C LYS A 94 9.34 -6.12 -1.87
N LEU A 95 10.49 -5.48 -1.98
CA LEU A 95 11.54 -5.57 -0.97
C LEU A 95 11.07 -5.06 0.39
N LEU A 96 10.45 -3.88 0.43
CA LEU A 96 9.93 -3.29 1.66
C LEU A 96 8.80 -4.12 2.26
N GLY A 97 8.04 -4.85 1.44
CA GLY A 97 6.98 -5.76 1.87
C GLY A 97 7.47 -6.95 2.71
N VAL A 98 8.76 -7.30 2.62
CA VAL A 98 9.33 -8.44 3.36
C VAL A 98 10.41 -8.03 4.37
N ASN A 99 10.84 -6.78 4.37
CA ASN A 99 12.05 -6.31 5.05
C ASN A 99 12.01 -6.48 6.59
N VAL A 100 10.93 -6.19 7.25
CA VAL A 100 10.77 -6.37 8.72
C VAL A 100 9.66 -7.36 9.05
N GLY A 101 9.61 -8.43 8.31
CA GLY A 101 8.58 -9.45 8.36
C GLY A 101 7.61 -9.33 7.17
N SER A 102 7.20 -10.50 6.68
CA SER A 102 6.26 -10.60 5.56
C SER A 102 4.85 -10.12 5.94
N GLU A 103 4.01 -9.97 4.93
CA GLU A 103 2.58 -9.68 5.15
C GLU A 103 1.92 -10.74 6.02
N GLY A 104 2.15 -12.04 5.73
CA GLY A 104 1.61 -13.16 6.52
C GLY A 104 2.05 -13.13 7.97
N TYR A 105 3.32 -12.87 8.24
CA TYR A 105 3.84 -12.71 9.60
C TYR A 105 3.08 -11.62 10.38
N TRP A 106 2.86 -10.47 9.76
CA TRP A 106 2.17 -9.37 10.42
C TRP A 106 0.66 -9.55 10.51
N GLN A 107 0.05 -10.30 9.56
CA GLN A 107 -1.35 -10.71 9.67
C GLN A 107 -1.56 -11.63 10.88
N ASP A 108 -0.68 -12.59 11.11
CA ASP A 108 -0.76 -13.46 12.28
C ASP A 108 -0.61 -12.66 13.58
N ARG A 109 0.32 -11.72 13.63
CA ARG A 109 0.47 -10.82 14.78
C ARG A 109 -0.76 -9.93 14.99
N LEU A 110 -1.38 -9.47 13.94
CA LEU A 110 -2.61 -8.68 13.99
C LEU A 110 -3.74 -9.46 14.65
N ILE A 111 -3.96 -10.70 14.21
CA ILE A 111 -5.00 -11.58 14.78
C ILE A 111 -4.71 -11.87 16.25
N THR A 112 -3.48 -12.23 16.57
CA THR A 112 -3.08 -12.49 17.96
C THR A 112 -3.33 -11.28 18.86
N ALA A 113 -2.94 -10.07 18.41
CA ALA A 113 -3.17 -8.85 19.18
C ALA A 113 -4.66 -8.53 19.35
N TYR A 114 -5.45 -8.76 18.30
CA TYR A 114 -6.89 -8.57 18.33
C TYR A 114 -7.57 -9.51 19.33
N GLU A 115 -7.20 -10.78 19.31
CA GLU A 115 -7.73 -11.79 20.24
C GLU A 115 -7.37 -11.45 21.69
N GLN A 116 -6.13 -11.02 21.95
CA GLN A 116 -5.69 -10.61 23.30
C GLN A 116 -6.45 -9.40 23.81
N ASN A 117 -6.72 -8.41 22.94
CA ASN A 117 -7.50 -7.23 23.34
C ASN A 117 -8.97 -7.54 23.62
N ASN A 118 -9.53 -8.56 22.95
CA ASN A 118 -10.94 -8.95 23.15
C ASN A 118 -11.14 -10.02 24.22
N ALA A 119 -10.09 -10.70 24.68
CA ALA A 119 -10.14 -11.68 25.76
C ALA A 119 -10.09 -11.04 27.16
N ALA A 120 -9.82 -9.74 27.21
CA ALA A 120 -9.85 -8.94 28.44
C ALA A 120 -11.20 -8.25 28.59
#